data_7b00cb2869f801a3789980e70d3e0139
#
_entry.id   7b00cb2869f801a3789980e70d3e0139
#
_cell.length_a   1.000
_cell.length_b   1.000
_cell.length_c   1.000
_cell.angle_alpha   90.00
_cell.angle_beta   90.00
_cell.angle_gamma   90.00
#
_symmetry.space_group_name_H-M   'P 1'
#
loop_
_entity.id
_entity.type
_entity.pdbx_description
1 polymer ?
#
loop_
_entity_poly.entity_id
_entity_poly.type
_entity_poly.pdbx_seq_one_letter_code
_entity_poly.pdbx_strand_id
1 'polypeptide(L)'
;MFMSSLAGLRILIVEDDALVALNLHEFVESLGCIVVGPAGRLGEALRTLEREDIDGAMLDINLHGELVYPLAERLAEREVPMLFCSGYAFTSTVPERFAHDRQVAKPCVEHTLRAAMMETFTARRMPTVQRDCVGVDA
;
A
#
# COMPACT_ATOMS: atom_id res chain seq x y z
N MET A 1 -1.90 17.07 21.93
CA MET A 1 -1.71 15.73 21.51
C MET A 1 -1.66 15.56 20.04
N PHE A 2 -0.72 14.81 19.67
CA PHE A 2 -0.40 14.74 18.29
C PHE A 2 -0.92 13.47 17.71
N MET A 3 -1.71 13.57 16.68
CA MET A 3 -2.22 12.38 16.03
C MET A 3 -1.39 12.07 14.81
N SER A 4 -1.15 10.79 14.62
CA SER A 4 -0.46 10.37 13.42
C SER A 4 -1.32 10.73 12.21
N SER A 5 -0.69 11.22 11.15
CA SER A 5 -1.41 11.50 9.93
C SER A 5 -1.86 10.21 9.25
N LEU A 6 -1.41 9.05 9.74
CA LEU A 6 -1.90 7.77 9.26
C LEU A 6 -3.20 7.35 9.93
N ALA A 7 -3.54 7.99 11.06
CA ALA A 7 -4.71 7.54 11.84
C ALA A 7 -5.99 7.63 11.00
N GLY A 8 -6.77 6.58 11.04
CA GLY A 8 -8.05 6.53 10.36
C GLY A 8 -7.99 6.14 8.91
N LEU A 9 -6.81 6.03 8.31
CA LEU A 9 -6.70 5.61 6.93
C LEU A 9 -7.07 4.13 6.79
N ARG A 10 -7.80 3.82 5.76
CA ARG A 10 -8.22 2.45 5.48
C ARG A 10 -7.19 1.84 4.54
N ILE A 11 -6.43 0.90 5.05
CA ILE A 11 -5.29 0.33 4.33
C ILE A 11 -5.59 -1.12 3.95
N LEU A 12 -5.59 -1.39 2.66
CA LEU A 12 -5.74 -2.75 2.16
C LEU A 12 -4.41 -3.46 2.28
N ILE A 13 -4.42 -4.64 2.88
CA ILE A 13 -3.21 -5.46 2.99
C ILE A 13 -3.41 -6.70 2.12
N VAL A 14 -2.47 -6.94 1.21
CA VAL A 14 -2.51 -8.10 0.33
C VAL A 14 -1.21 -8.87 0.52
N GLU A 15 -1.33 -10.05 1.10
CA GLU A 15 -0.18 -10.85 1.50
C GLU A 15 -0.60 -12.32 1.60
N ASP A 16 0.10 -13.21 0.92
CA ASP A 16 -0.29 -14.61 0.87
C ASP A 16 0.23 -15.44 2.04
N ASP A 17 1.22 -14.95 2.77
CA ASP A 17 1.74 -15.67 3.94
C ASP A 17 0.94 -15.23 5.16
N ALA A 18 0.26 -16.17 5.78
CA ALA A 18 -0.65 -15.86 6.88
C ALA A 18 0.04 -15.19 8.06
N LEU A 19 1.25 -15.63 8.38
CA LEU A 19 1.96 -15.05 9.52
C LEU A 19 2.42 -13.63 9.21
N VAL A 20 2.93 -13.42 8.01
CA VAL A 20 3.34 -12.08 7.60
C VAL A 20 2.13 -11.16 7.57
N ALA A 21 1.00 -11.66 7.05
CA ALA A 21 -0.23 -10.88 7.02
C ALA A 21 -0.68 -10.48 8.41
N LEU A 22 -0.60 -11.41 9.36
CA LEU A 22 -0.98 -11.11 10.74
C LEU A 22 -0.08 -10.04 11.34
N ASN A 23 1.21 -10.17 11.12
CA ASN A 23 2.16 -9.20 11.66
C ASN A 23 1.92 -7.81 11.06
N LEU A 24 1.66 -7.75 9.77
CA LEU A 24 1.35 -6.47 9.12
C LEU A 24 0.06 -5.89 9.66
N HIS A 25 -0.94 -6.74 9.86
CA HIS A 25 -2.21 -6.30 10.39
C HIS A 25 -2.02 -5.61 11.75
N GLU A 26 -1.30 -6.29 12.63
CA GLU A 26 -1.07 -5.75 13.97
C GLU A 26 -0.27 -4.46 13.93
N PHE A 27 0.74 -4.42 13.09
CA PHE A 27 1.57 -3.24 12.99
C PHE A 27 0.78 -2.05 12.44
N VAL A 28 0.03 -2.28 11.38
CA VAL A 28 -0.74 -1.22 10.74
C VAL A 28 -1.80 -0.68 11.70
N GLU A 29 -2.46 -1.57 12.44
CA GLU A 29 -3.42 -1.14 13.44
C GLU A 29 -2.76 -0.31 14.54
N SER A 30 -1.55 -0.67 14.91
CA SER A 30 -0.85 0.05 15.97
C SER A 30 -0.55 1.49 15.58
N LEU A 31 -0.56 1.79 14.30
CA LEU A 31 -0.34 3.15 13.81
C LEU A 31 -1.64 3.94 13.70
N GLY A 32 -2.75 3.33 14.08
CA GLY A 32 -4.04 4.02 14.05
C GLY A 32 -4.82 3.82 12.77
N CYS A 33 -4.29 3.03 11.84
CA CYS A 33 -4.98 2.74 10.59
C CYS A 33 -6.07 1.70 10.80
N ILE A 34 -7.00 1.67 9.86
CA ILE A 34 -8.01 0.62 9.78
C ILE A 34 -7.57 -0.36 8.72
N VAL A 35 -7.42 -1.63 9.10
CA VAL A 35 -6.97 -2.64 8.16
C VAL A 35 -8.15 -3.18 7.38
N VAL A 36 -8.02 -3.22 6.06
CA VAL A 36 -8.99 -3.83 5.17
C VAL A 36 -8.33 -5.11 4.64
N GLY A 37 -8.98 -6.22 4.80
CA GLY A 37 -8.40 -7.53 4.54
C GLY A 37 -7.85 -8.12 5.82
N PRO A 38 -6.72 -8.81 5.82
CA PRO A 38 -5.82 -9.04 4.68
C PRO A 38 -6.41 -9.99 3.65
N ALA A 39 -6.03 -9.78 2.40
CA ALA A 39 -6.39 -10.68 1.33
C ALA A 39 -5.16 -11.48 0.91
N GLY A 40 -5.32 -12.78 0.77
CA GLY A 40 -4.19 -13.63 0.45
C GLY A 40 -4.11 -14.04 -1.00
N ARG A 41 -5.11 -13.70 -1.79
CA ARG A 41 -5.16 -14.05 -3.19
C ARG A 41 -5.62 -12.86 -4.00
N LEU A 42 -5.20 -12.85 -5.26
CA LEU A 42 -5.53 -11.74 -6.14
C LEU A 42 -7.04 -11.55 -6.30
N GLY A 43 -7.77 -12.64 -6.53
CA GLY A 43 -9.21 -12.53 -6.71
C GLY A 43 -9.91 -11.97 -5.49
N GLU A 44 -9.47 -12.40 -4.32
CA GLU A 44 -10.05 -11.91 -3.07
C GLU A 44 -9.79 -10.42 -2.92
N ALA A 45 -8.57 -10.00 -3.24
CA ALA A 45 -8.20 -8.59 -3.13
C ALA A 45 -9.01 -7.73 -4.10
N LEU A 46 -9.22 -8.23 -5.31
CA LEU A 46 -10.03 -7.51 -6.29
C LEU A 46 -11.47 -7.35 -5.82
N ARG A 47 -12.03 -8.40 -5.22
CA ARG A 47 -13.39 -8.32 -4.70
C ARG A 47 -13.48 -7.35 -3.53
N THR A 48 -12.46 -7.36 -2.69
CA THR A 48 -12.42 -6.43 -1.56
C THR A 48 -12.39 -4.99 -2.04
N LEU A 49 -11.61 -4.72 -3.07
CA LEU A 49 -11.53 -3.38 -3.62
C LEU A 49 -12.87 -2.90 -4.14
N GLU A 50 -13.69 -3.82 -4.66
CA GLU A 50 -15.01 -3.44 -5.15
C GLU A 50 -15.99 -3.09 -4.05
N ARG A 51 -15.77 -3.62 -2.84
CA ARG A 51 -16.73 -3.48 -1.76
C ARG A 51 -16.33 -2.48 -0.68
N GLU A 52 -15.05 -2.16 -0.59
CA GLU A 52 -14.54 -1.37 0.52
C GLU A 52 -13.92 -0.08 0.04
N ASP A 53 -14.00 0.94 0.88
CA ASP A 53 -13.27 2.18 0.62
C ASP A 53 -11.83 1.96 1.06
N ILE A 54 -10.90 2.34 0.21
CA ILE A 54 -9.48 2.10 0.44
C ILE A 54 -8.73 3.42 0.28
N ASP A 55 -7.93 3.77 1.28
CA ASP A 55 -7.12 4.99 1.25
C ASP A 55 -5.68 4.70 0.83
N GLY A 56 -5.24 3.48 1.00
CA GLY A 56 -3.90 3.08 0.62
C GLY A 56 -3.82 1.57 0.58
N ALA A 57 -2.79 1.03 -0.04
CA ALA A 57 -2.65 -0.41 -0.16
C ALA A 57 -1.20 -0.84 0.04
N MET A 58 -1.01 -1.94 0.75
CA MET A 58 0.29 -2.59 0.94
C MET A 58 0.20 -3.93 0.24
N LEU A 59 1.02 -4.12 -0.78
CA LEU A 59 0.89 -5.22 -1.72
C LEU A 59 2.13 -6.09 -1.77
N ASP A 60 1.95 -7.39 -1.53
CA ASP A 60 2.98 -8.36 -1.88
C ASP A 60 2.89 -8.55 -3.39
N ILE A 61 4.02 -8.56 -4.06
CA ILE A 61 4.04 -8.61 -5.52
C ILE A 61 3.64 -9.99 -6.03
N ASN A 62 4.10 -11.04 -5.37
CA ASN A 62 3.82 -12.40 -5.82
C ASN A 62 2.93 -13.12 -4.82
N LEU A 63 1.71 -13.47 -5.25
CA LEU A 63 0.73 -14.12 -4.41
C LEU A 63 0.61 -15.57 -4.85
N HIS A 64 1.53 -16.43 -4.38
CA HIS A 64 1.55 -17.84 -4.76
C HIS A 64 1.54 -18.01 -6.28
N GLY A 65 2.39 -17.24 -6.95
CA GLY A 65 2.52 -17.33 -8.39
C GLY A 65 1.67 -16.36 -9.17
N GLU A 66 0.68 -15.74 -8.53
CA GLU A 66 -0.12 -14.71 -9.19
C GLU A 66 0.49 -13.36 -8.89
N LEU A 67 0.82 -12.61 -9.91
CA LEU A 67 1.39 -11.29 -9.72
C LEU A 67 0.29 -10.29 -9.42
N VAL A 68 0.59 -9.34 -8.56
CA VAL A 68 -0.40 -8.42 -8.01
C VAL A 68 -0.79 -7.29 -8.96
N TYR A 69 -0.14 -7.20 -10.10
CA TYR A 69 -0.28 -6.03 -10.96
C TYR A 69 -1.68 -5.74 -11.50
N PRO A 70 -2.54 -6.74 -11.76
CA PRO A 70 -3.91 -6.39 -12.12
C PRO A 70 -4.62 -5.59 -11.03
N LEU A 71 -4.33 -5.90 -9.76
CA LEU A 71 -4.89 -5.12 -8.66
C LEU A 71 -4.26 -3.74 -8.61
N ALA A 72 -2.94 -3.68 -8.83
CA ALA A 72 -2.24 -2.40 -8.79
C ALA A 72 -2.79 -1.45 -9.86
N GLU A 73 -3.15 -1.99 -11.03
CA GLU A 73 -3.73 -1.16 -12.06
C GLU A 73 -5.07 -0.60 -11.66
N ARG A 74 -5.90 -1.41 -10.98
CA ARG A 74 -7.19 -0.93 -10.51
C ARG A 74 -7.03 0.13 -9.44
N LEU A 75 -6.07 -0.08 -8.56
CA LEU A 75 -5.78 0.92 -7.53
C LEU A 75 -5.29 2.22 -8.14
N ALA A 76 -4.43 2.12 -9.14
CA ALA A 76 -3.92 3.32 -9.80
C ALA A 76 -5.04 4.09 -10.48
N GLU A 77 -5.98 3.38 -11.09
CA GLU A 77 -7.13 4.03 -11.71
C GLU A 77 -7.95 4.82 -10.71
N ARG A 78 -7.99 4.35 -9.46
CA ARG A 78 -8.71 5.03 -8.39
C ARG A 78 -7.83 6.01 -7.63
N GLU A 79 -6.60 6.17 -8.09
CA GLU A 79 -5.65 7.08 -7.47
C GLU A 79 -5.36 6.71 -6.00
N VAL A 80 -5.36 5.42 -5.71
CA VAL A 80 -5.03 4.92 -4.39
C VAL A 80 -3.53 4.68 -4.31
N PRO A 81 -2.84 5.32 -3.37
CA PRO A 81 -1.38 5.12 -3.27
C PRO A 81 -1.05 3.71 -2.83
N MET A 82 0.05 3.20 -3.36
CA MET A 82 0.46 1.82 -3.15
C MET A 82 1.87 1.73 -2.61
N LEU A 83 2.09 0.73 -1.76
CA LEU A 83 3.39 0.40 -1.23
C LEU A 83 3.62 -1.07 -1.55
N PHE A 84 4.65 -1.35 -2.34
CA PHE A 84 4.95 -2.74 -2.70
C PHE A 84 5.94 -3.35 -1.73
N CYS A 85 5.68 -4.59 -1.31
CA CYS A 85 6.57 -5.35 -0.45
C CYS A 85 6.95 -6.62 -1.17
N SER A 86 8.24 -6.96 -1.17
CA SER A 86 8.70 -8.14 -1.90
C SER A 86 9.86 -8.80 -1.19
N GLY A 87 9.92 -10.11 -1.30
CA GLY A 87 11.00 -10.88 -0.70
C GLY A 87 12.25 -10.96 -1.54
N TYR A 88 12.20 -10.47 -2.76
CA TYR A 88 13.34 -10.57 -3.68
C TYR A 88 13.72 -9.22 -4.23
N ALA A 89 14.87 -9.18 -4.88
CA ALA A 89 15.21 -8.01 -5.67
C ALA A 89 14.25 -8.02 -6.86
N PHE A 90 13.35 -7.06 -6.86
CA PHE A 90 12.23 -7.10 -7.76
C PHE A 90 12.27 -6.04 -8.84
N THR A 91 13.34 -5.28 -8.88
CA THR A 91 13.39 -4.15 -9.76
C THR A 91 13.25 -4.53 -11.22
N SER A 92 13.77 -5.70 -11.60
CA SER A 92 13.74 -6.09 -13.00
C SER A 92 12.38 -6.61 -13.42
N THR A 93 11.47 -6.88 -12.47
CA THR A 93 10.19 -7.47 -12.80
C THR A 93 9.03 -6.51 -12.61
N VAL A 94 9.28 -5.34 -12.06
CA VAL A 94 8.22 -4.37 -11.83
C VAL A 94 7.93 -3.62 -13.12
N PRO A 95 6.67 -3.61 -13.58
CA PRO A 95 6.33 -2.85 -14.79
C PRO A 95 6.72 -1.39 -14.63
N GLU A 96 7.12 -0.80 -15.74
CA GLU A 96 7.63 0.55 -15.75
C GLU A 96 6.64 1.53 -15.11
N ARG A 97 5.37 1.34 -15.34
CA ARG A 97 4.37 2.25 -14.82
C ARG A 97 4.33 2.28 -13.29
N PHE A 98 4.86 1.23 -12.65
CA PHE A 98 4.92 1.16 -11.19
C PHE A 98 6.33 1.35 -10.66
N ALA A 99 7.28 1.67 -11.51
CA ALA A 99 8.68 1.74 -11.11
C ALA A 99 8.95 2.83 -10.10
N HIS A 100 8.11 3.86 -10.08
CA HIS A 100 8.30 4.97 -9.17
C HIS A 100 7.51 4.81 -7.88
N ASP A 101 6.68 3.79 -7.78
CA ASP A 101 5.96 3.54 -6.54
C ASP A 101 6.92 3.02 -5.48
N ARG A 102 6.62 3.33 -4.23
CA ARG A 102 7.49 2.96 -3.13
C ARG A 102 7.53 1.45 -2.97
N GLN A 103 8.73 0.94 -2.79
CA GLN A 103 8.95 -0.50 -2.62
C GLN A 103 9.77 -0.73 -1.36
N VAL A 104 9.41 -1.77 -0.60
CA VAL A 104 10.10 -2.14 0.62
C VAL A 104 10.46 -3.62 0.53
N ALA A 105 11.72 -3.93 0.78
CA ALA A 105 12.19 -5.31 0.75
C ALA A 105 11.79 -6.03 2.03
N LYS A 106 11.41 -7.29 1.90
CA LYS A 106 11.16 -8.14 3.06
C LYS A 106 12.48 -8.70 3.58
N PRO A 107 12.59 -8.96 4.86
CA PRO A 107 11.59 -8.74 5.89
C PRO A 107 11.46 -7.25 6.19
N CYS A 108 10.23 -6.80 6.39
CA CYS A 108 9.97 -5.39 6.60
C CYS A 108 10.28 -5.03 8.05
N VAL A 109 11.23 -4.14 8.23
CA VAL A 109 11.59 -3.63 9.55
C VAL A 109 10.61 -2.52 9.88
N GLU A 110 10.11 -2.52 11.12
CA GLU A 110 9.00 -1.64 11.48
C GLU A 110 9.28 -0.17 11.22
N HIS A 111 10.44 0.33 11.61
CA HIS A 111 10.66 1.76 11.41
C HIS A 111 10.80 2.12 9.92
N THR A 112 11.37 1.21 9.13
CA THR A 112 11.46 1.44 7.69
C THR A 112 10.08 1.40 7.07
N LEU A 113 9.26 0.45 7.49
CA LEU A 113 7.91 0.31 6.97
C LEU A 113 7.06 1.52 7.34
N ARG A 114 7.19 1.99 8.57
CA ARG A 114 6.44 3.17 9.01
C ARG A 114 6.81 4.39 8.18
N ALA A 115 8.12 4.58 7.94
CA ALA A 115 8.57 5.71 7.14
C ALA A 115 8.01 5.63 5.72
N ALA A 116 8.02 4.43 5.13
CA ALA A 116 7.49 4.23 3.79
C ALA A 116 5.99 4.51 3.76
N MET A 117 5.26 4.08 4.79
CA MET A 117 3.83 4.34 4.88
C MET A 117 3.54 5.83 5.00
N MET A 118 4.33 6.53 5.82
CA MET A 118 4.15 7.96 5.97
C MET A 118 4.35 8.66 4.63
N GLU A 119 5.41 8.32 3.93
CA GLU A 119 5.69 8.95 2.64
C GLU A 119 4.60 8.63 1.61
N THR A 120 4.17 7.39 1.59
CA THR A 120 3.29 6.93 0.53
C THR A 120 1.85 7.34 0.76
N PHE A 121 1.36 7.14 1.98
CA PHE A 121 -0.08 7.27 2.24
C PHE A 121 -0.50 8.65 2.66
N THR A 122 0.40 9.46 3.19
CA THR A 122 0.02 10.80 3.61
C THR A 122 0.24 11.84 2.52
N ALA A 123 0.97 11.50 1.48
CA ALA A 123 1.19 12.45 0.38
C ALA A 123 -0.12 12.90 -0.23
N ARG A 124 -1.09 11.99 -0.35
CA ARG A 124 -2.37 12.34 -0.95
C ARG A 124 -3.25 13.16 -0.03
N ARG A 125 -2.87 13.27 1.22
CA ARG A 125 -3.64 14.06 2.18
C ARG A 125 -3.11 15.48 2.27
N MET A 126 -2.13 15.81 1.44
CA MET A 126 -1.64 17.18 1.39
C MET A 126 -2.75 18.09 0.90
N PRO A 127 -2.79 19.31 1.37
CA PRO A 127 -3.84 20.24 0.93
C PRO A 127 -3.83 20.40 -0.57
N THR A 128 -5.02 20.46 -1.15
CA THR A 128 -5.15 20.60 -2.58
C THR A 128 -4.46 21.85 -3.09
N VAL A 129 -4.58 22.91 -2.35
CA VAL A 129 -3.92 24.16 -2.71
C VAL A 129 -2.44 23.95 -2.86
N GLN A 130 -1.88 23.25 -1.92
CA GLN A 130 -0.46 22.99 -1.96
C GLN A 130 -0.11 22.15 -3.17
N ARG A 131 -0.93 21.15 -3.46
CA ARG A 131 -0.68 20.33 -4.61
C ARG A 131 -0.84 21.12 -5.90
N ASP A 132 -1.80 22.00 -5.92
CA ASP A 132 -2.01 22.80 -7.10
C ASP A 132 -0.82 23.71 -7.36
N CYS A 133 -0.25 24.24 -6.32
CA CYS A 133 0.92 25.06 -6.46
C CYS A 133 2.06 24.28 -7.05
N VAL A 134 2.14 23.04 -6.64
CA VAL A 134 3.14 22.16 -7.18
C VAL A 134 2.69 21.72 -8.53
N GLY A 135 1.42 21.43 -8.61
CA GLY A 135 0.85 20.90 -9.80
C GLY A 135 0.85 21.88 -10.94
N VAL A 136 0.91 23.09 -10.59
CA VAL A 136 1.06 24.06 -11.58
C VAL A 136 2.21 23.74 -12.40
N ASP A 137 3.14 23.27 -11.72
CA ASP A 137 4.25 22.86 -12.37
C ASP A 137 4.05 21.52 -12.95
N ALA A 138 3.05 20.93 -12.66
CA ALA A 138 2.81 19.63 -13.22
C ALA A 138 2.28 19.76 -14.58
#